data_cde207d982f31c1b9129f12ecaffa144
#
_entry.id   cde207d982f31c1b9129f12ecaffa144
#
_cell.length_a   1.000
_cell.length_b   1.000
_cell.length_c   1.000
_cell.angle_alpha   90.00
_cell.angle_beta   90.00
_cell.angle_gamma   90.00
#
_symmetry.space_group_name_H-M   'P 1'
#
loop_
_entity.id
_entity.type
_entity.pdbx_description
1 polymer ?
#
loop_
_entity_poly.entity_id
_entity_poly.type
_entity_poly.pdbx_seq_one_letter_code
_entity_poly.pdbx_strand_id
1 'polypeptide(L)'
;MNILFLSLSKMADINARGIYRDLIRYIAQNGHTITVAYPIEKREKDNTKISKHGAITLLPIRIGNITKCRNKIEKGISTILLQHHYIKSINTYCSTKTFDLILYATPPITFSSIVKKIKQEHGARSYLMLKDIFPQNALDIGLLPSWGPWKLLVSWFKHQERELYKVSDFIGGMSPKNVAYLLEKNRYIPNEKVEVCPNSITPVEKEAVNRKEHVSQQPLTFLYGGNLGKPQGIPFLLDCLASNMNKHDRRFIICGTGTEAHFITSFIEKHQPNNITFIPGLPVDEYEELVAQCDIGMIFLDHRFTIPNFPSRILSYMEKTIPVLACTDPNTDMGEIISKNKFGWWVESNNVDSFNIMVDSLCNLDQETLSLFGMNARNYLEKHYTVVSTYNTIMKHFV
;
A
#
# COMPACT_ATOMS: atom_id res chain seq x y z
N MET A 1 -21.93 9.74 13.06
CA MET A 1 -20.73 10.22 13.75
C MET A 1 -20.00 11.23 12.88
N ASN A 2 -19.27 12.15 13.53
CA ASN A 2 -18.36 13.07 12.87
C ASN A 2 -16.95 12.48 12.89
N ILE A 3 -16.40 12.17 11.74
CA ILE A 3 -15.12 11.47 11.61
C ILE A 3 -14.05 12.42 11.05
N LEU A 4 -12.88 12.42 11.66
CA LEU A 4 -11.69 13.07 11.12
C LEU A 4 -10.78 12.01 10.49
N PHE A 5 -10.53 12.13 9.19
CA PHE A 5 -9.57 11.29 8.47
C PHE A 5 -8.26 12.04 8.24
N LEU A 6 -7.16 11.54 8.81
CA LEU A 6 -5.82 12.11 8.60
C LEU A 6 -5.05 11.30 7.55
N SER A 7 -4.58 11.95 6.50
CA SER A 7 -3.82 11.33 5.42
C SER A 7 -2.55 12.10 5.07
N LEU A 8 -1.51 11.39 4.63
CA LEU A 8 -0.38 11.99 3.88
C LEU A 8 -0.55 11.89 2.37
N SER A 9 -1.51 11.12 1.91
CA SER A 9 -1.82 11.02 0.49
C SER A 9 -2.72 12.17 0.07
N LYS A 10 -2.46 12.75 -1.09
CA LYS A 10 -3.31 13.78 -1.70
C LYS A 10 -4.70 13.23 -2.01
N MET A 11 -5.74 13.94 -1.59
CA MET A 11 -7.15 13.53 -1.70
C MET A 11 -8.01 14.56 -2.47
N ALA A 12 -7.39 15.32 -3.40
CA ALA A 12 -8.06 16.42 -4.09
C ALA A 12 -9.29 15.98 -4.92
N ASP A 13 -9.23 14.79 -5.51
CA ASP A 13 -10.38 14.18 -6.18
C ASP A 13 -10.88 13.00 -5.34
N ILE A 14 -11.99 13.19 -4.66
CA ILE A 14 -12.61 12.16 -3.81
C ILE A 14 -13.36 11.10 -4.62
N ASN A 15 -13.68 11.38 -5.88
CA ASN A 15 -14.41 10.45 -6.75
C ASN A 15 -13.47 9.45 -7.45
N ALA A 16 -12.18 9.76 -7.55
CA ALA A 16 -11.21 8.83 -8.09
C ALA A 16 -11.13 7.55 -7.24
N ARG A 17 -10.84 6.43 -7.88
CA ARG A 17 -10.65 5.15 -7.20
C ARG A 17 -9.41 5.16 -6.31
N GLY A 18 -9.45 4.39 -5.25
CA GLY A 18 -8.31 4.21 -4.36
C GLY A 18 -8.70 3.81 -2.95
N ILE A 19 -7.82 3.09 -2.28
CA ILE A 19 -8.01 2.43 -0.98
C ILE A 19 -8.69 3.34 0.06
N TYR A 20 -8.17 4.56 0.24
CA TYR A 20 -8.75 5.48 1.23
C TYR A 20 -9.99 6.21 0.70
N ARG A 21 -10.00 6.56 -0.59
CA ARG A 21 -11.14 7.28 -1.19
C ARG A 21 -12.39 6.41 -1.21
N ASP A 22 -12.25 5.13 -1.56
CA ASP A 22 -13.34 4.16 -1.56
C ASP A 22 -13.91 3.99 -0.14
N LEU A 23 -13.05 3.83 0.86
CA LEU A 23 -13.45 3.74 2.26
C LEU A 23 -14.15 5.01 2.75
N ILE A 24 -13.62 6.19 2.43
CA ILE A 24 -14.20 7.48 2.81
C ILE A 24 -15.60 7.64 2.22
N ARG A 25 -15.78 7.33 0.93
CA ARG A 25 -17.10 7.36 0.28
C ARG A 25 -18.07 6.39 0.94
N TYR A 26 -17.63 5.17 1.21
CA TYR A 26 -18.47 4.16 1.86
C TYR A 26 -18.89 4.58 3.28
N ILE A 27 -17.98 5.15 4.08
CA ILE A 27 -18.30 5.72 5.39
C ILE A 27 -19.37 6.82 5.27
N ALA A 28 -19.24 7.73 4.31
CA ALA A 28 -20.19 8.80 4.08
C ALA A 28 -21.57 8.28 3.65
N GLN A 29 -21.60 7.25 2.80
CA GLN A 29 -22.85 6.58 2.36
C GLN A 29 -23.59 5.89 3.52
N ASN A 30 -22.88 5.49 4.58
CA ASN A 30 -23.44 4.89 5.79
C ASN A 30 -23.84 5.92 6.86
N GLY A 31 -24.11 7.16 6.48
CA GLY A 31 -24.70 8.18 7.35
C GLY A 31 -23.72 8.90 8.28
N HIS A 32 -22.41 8.80 8.04
CA HIS A 32 -21.39 9.53 8.79
C HIS A 32 -20.94 10.79 8.05
N THR A 33 -20.62 11.84 8.79
CA THR A 33 -19.92 13.00 8.20
C THR A 33 -18.41 12.81 8.36
N ILE A 34 -17.64 13.12 7.33
CA ILE A 34 -16.20 12.91 7.35
C ILE A 34 -15.43 14.15 6.88
N THR A 35 -14.48 14.59 7.69
CA THR A 35 -13.54 15.65 7.33
C THR A 35 -12.20 14.99 6.99
N VAL A 36 -11.74 15.16 5.76
CA VAL A 36 -10.49 14.57 5.25
C VAL A 36 -9.40 15.64 5.25
N ALA A 37 -8.48 15.55 6.18
CA ALA A 37 -7.31 16.41 6.27
C ALA A 37 -6.14 15.79 5.50
N TYR A 38 -5.67 16.45 4.44
CA TYR A 38 -4.61 15.94 3.58
C TYR A 38 -3.63 17.03 3.15
N PRO A 39 -2.36 16.68 2.82
CA PRO A 39 -1.34 17.67 2.55
C PRO A 39 -1.39 18.19 1.12
N ILE A 40 -1.01 19.47 0.97
CA ILE A 40 -0.54 20.07 -0.28
C ILE A 40 0.86 20.61 -0.03
N GLU A 41 1.86 20.09 -0.72
CA GLU A 41 3.24 20.51 -0.55
C GLU A 41 3.48 21.91 -1.12
N LYS A 42 4.44 22.65 -0.51
CA LYS A 42 4.76 24.03 -0.91
C LYS A 42 5.03 24.20 -2.41
N ARG A 43 5.65 23.20 -3.04
CA ARG A 43 5.96 23.20 -4.47
C ARG A 43 4.74 23.01 -5.37
N GLU A 44 3.62 22.49 -4.84
CA GLU A 44 2.39 22.27 -5.59
C GLU A 44 1.61 23.58 -5.69
N LYS A 45 1.13 23.91 -6.89
CA LYS A 45 0.34 25.13 -7.14
C LYS A 45 -1.16 24.94 -6.87
N ASP A 46 -1.52 23.82 -6.23
CA ASP A 46 -2.91 23.46 -6.00
C ASP A 46 -3.61 24.38 -5.00
N ASN A 47 -4.92 24.43 -5.17
CA ASN A 47 -5.79 25.24 -4.33
C ASN A 47 -5.89 24.64 -2.91
N THR A 48 -5.82 25.50 -1.90
CA THR A 48 -6.01 25.16 -0.49
C THR A 48 -7.42 25.48 0.02
N LYS A 49 -8.38 25.74 -0.88
CA LYS A 49 -9.77 25.97 -0.49
C LYS A 49 -10.43 24.70 -0.03
N ILE A 50 -11.16 24.81 1.06
CA ILE A 50 -12.00 23.70 1.56
C ILE A 50 -13.10 23.46 0.53
N SER A 51 -13.36 22.19 0.23
CA SER A 51 -14.48 21.80 -0.60
C SER A 51 -15.37 20.79 0.13
N LYS A 52 -16.67 20.84 -0.17
CA LYS A 52 -17.66 19.95 0.42
C LYS A 52 -18.35 19.14 -0.66
N HIS A 53 -18.36 17.82 -0.47
CA HIS A 53 -18.95 16.85 -1.37
C HIS A 53 -19.96 15.98 -0.58
N GLY A 54 -21.20 16.46 -0.46
CA GLY A 54 -22.22 15.82 0.39
C GLY A 54 -21.78 15.80 1.86
N ALA A 55 -21.64 14.61 2.43
CA ALA A 55 -21.18 14.39 3.80
C ALA A 55 -19.65 14.46 3.97
N ILE A 56 -18.89 14.60 2.87
CA ILE A 56 -17.42 14.65 2.88
C ILE A 56 -16.95 16.09 2.77
N THR A 57 -16.10 16.52 3.70
CA THR A 57 -15.40 17.81 3.65
C THR A 57 -13.92 17.56 3.39
N LEU A 58 -13.37 18.11 2.32
CA LEU A 58 -11.94 18.06 2.01
C LEU A 58 -11.25 19.27 2.60
N LEU A 59 -10.28 19.04 3.49
CA LEU A 59 -9.48 20.06 4.16
C LEU A 59 -8.01 19.94 3.68
N PRO A 60 -7.64 20.64 2.60
CA PRO A 60 -6.26 20.68 2.12
C PRO A 60 -5.38 21.53 3.06
N ILE A 61 -4.24 20.97 3.46
CA ILE A 61 -3.33 21.60 4.43
C ILE A 61 -2.00 21.91 3.75
N ARG A 62 -1.62 23.20 3.68
CA ARG A 62 -0.34 23.60 3.13
C ARG A 62 0.79 23.19 4.08
N ILE A 63 1.72 22.38 3.56
CA ILE A 63 2.90 21.90 4.30
C ILE A 63 4.19 22.18 3.54
N GLY A 64 5.34 22.00 4.18
CA GLY A 64 6.65 21.97 3.52
C GLY A 64 6.81 20.76 2.60
N ASN A 65 7.88 20.72 1.80
CA ASN A 65 8.12 19.60 0.88
C ASN A 65 8.63 18.37 1.65
N ILE A 66 7.95 17.24 1.49
CA ILE A 66 8.26 15.96 2.15
C ILE A 66 8.53 14.87 1.10
N THR A 67 7.64 14.73 0.10
CA THR A 67 7.79 13.73 -0.95
C THR A 67 8.70 14.27 -2.06
N LYS A 68 9.46 13.41 -2.75
CA LYS A 68 10.38 13.78 -3.83
C LYS A 68 11.31 14.98 -3.49
N CYS A 69 11.58 15.22 -2.19
CA CYS A 69 12.46 16.29 -1.73
C CYS A 69 13.92 15.83 -1.78
N ARG A 70 14.76 16.51 -2.58
CA ARG A 70 16.21 16.20 -2.69
C ARG A 70 16.98 16.69 -1.46
N ASN A 71 16.55 17.80 -0.86
CA ASN A 71 17.20 18.36 0.32
C ASN A 71 16.71 17.64 1.59
N LYS A 72 17.60 16.85 2.20
CA LYS A 72 17.29 16.08 3.42
C LYS A 72 16.98 16.96 4.63
N ILE A 73 17.58 18.15 4.73
CA ILE A 73 17.33 19.11 5.82
C ILE A 73 15.92 19.71 5.69
N GLU A 74 15.56 20.16 4.48
CA GLU A 74 14.22 20.67 4.20
C GLU A 74 13.15 19.60 4.51
N LYS A 75 13.38 18.36 4.06
CA LYS A 75 12.50 17.23 4.37
C LYS A 75 12.35 17.02 5.87
N GLY A 76 13.44 17.04 6.64
CA GLY A 76 13.43 16.88 8.08
C GLY A 76 12.61 17.97 8.78
N ILE A 77 12.87 19.25 8.47
CA ILE A 77 12.13 20.39 9.02
C ILE A 77 10.65 20.31 8.66
N SER A 78 10.34 20.02 7.38
CA SER A 78 8.95 19.87 6.92
C SER A 78 8.21 18.75 7.64
N THR A 79 8.89 17.63 7.94
CA THR A 79 8.31 16.51 8.69
C THR A 79 8.02 16.88 10.15
N ILE A 80 8.91 17.65 10.80
CA ILE A 80 8.70 18.11 12.18
C ILE A 80 7.54 19.13 12.24
N LEU A 81 7.48 20.06 11.28
CA LEU A 81 6.43 21.08 11.23
C LEU A 81 5.07 20.56 10.77
N LEU A 82 5.00 19.35 10.21
CA LEU A 82 3.79 18.74 9.70
C LEU A 82 2.65 18.79 10.75
N GLN A 83 2.93 18.34 11.95
CA GLN A 83 1.96 18.30 13.04
C GLN A 83 1.42 19.70 13.37
N HIS A 84 2.28 20.72 13.39
CA HIS A 84 1.85 22.10 13.65
C HIS A 84 0.87 22.61 12.59
N HIS A 85 1.17 22.37 11.30
CA HIS A 85 0.30 22.76 10.19
C HIS A 85 -1.07 22.07 10.26
N TYR A 86 -1.09 20.76 10.55
CA TYR A 86 -2.34 20.00 10.70
C TYR A 86 -3.18 20.52 11.86
N ILE A 87 -2.61 20.64 13.06
CA ILE A 87 -3.31 21.13 14.24
C ILE A 87 -3.85 22.56 14.00
N LYS A 88 -3.02 23.47 13.47
CA LYS A 88 -3.44 24.84 13.18
C LYS A 88 -4.61 24.86 12.20
N SER A 89 -4.53 24.11 11.10
CA SER A 89 -5.59 24.09 10.09
C SER A 89 -6.88 23.46 10.62
N ILE A 90 -6.80 22.36 11.35
CA ILE A 90 -7.96 21.69 11.94
C ILE A 90 -8.65 22.65 12.93
N ASN A 91 -7.90 23.28 13.84
CA ASN A 91 -8.46 24.21 14.82
C ASN A 91 -9.09 25.46 14.16
N THR A 92 -8.48 25.96 13.08
CA THR A 92 -9.01 27.14 12.37
C THR A 92 -10.31 26.82 11.64
N TYR A 93 -10.39 25.68 10.94
CA TYR A 93 -11.50 25.40 10.03
C TYR A 93 -12.54 24.45 10.60
N CYS A 94 -12.24 23.75 11.70
CA CYS A 94 -13.15 22.83 12.37
C CYS A 94 -13.48 23.28 13.81
N SER A 95 -13.28 24.55 14.16
CA SER A 95 -13.48 25.10 15.52
C SER A 95 -14.89 24.90 16.08
N THR A 96 -15.89 24.78 15.22
CA THR A 96 -17.30 24.54 15.60
C THR A 96 -17.72 23.07 15.51
N LYS A 97 -16.79 22.18 15.14
CA LYS A 97 -17.08 20.75 14.99
C LYS A 97 -16.45 19.96 16.13
N THR A 98 -17.19 19.01 16.65
CA THR A 98 -16.65 17.96 17.50
C THR A 98 -16.45 16.69 16.66
N PHE A 99 -15.35 15.98 16.88
CA PHE A 99 -15.09 14.70 16.24
C PHE A 99 -15.32 13.57 17.23
N ASP A 100 -16.03 12.53 16.78
CA ASP A 100 -16.29 11.31 17.55
C ASP A 100 -15.17 10.29 17.32
N LEU A 101 -14.62 10.25 16.10
CA LEU A 101 -13.64 9.27 15.67
C LEU A 101 -12.54 9.90 14.80
N ILE A 102 -11.30 9.51 15.07
CA ILE A 102 -10.13 9.84 14.26
C ILE A 102 -9.66 8.57 13.54
N LEU A 103 -9.74 8.56 12.20
CA LEU A 103 -9.16 7.52 11.36
C LEU A 103 -7.85 8.03 10.76
N TYR A 104 -6.80 7.23 10.81
CA TYR A 104 -5.51 7.63 10.24
C TYR A 104 -4.67 6.41 9.90
N ALA A 105 -3.71 6.60 8.99
CA ALA A 105 -2.87 5.53 8.49
C ALA A 105 -1.39 5.85 8.60
N THR A 106 -0.55 4.82 8.69
CA THR A 106 0.89 4.95 8.51
C THR A 106 1.27 4.85 7.02
N PRO A 107 2.33 5.55 6.56
CA PRO A 107 2.99 6.67 7.22
C PRO A 107 2.11 7.94 7.26
N PRO A 108 2.38 8.92 8.12
CA PRO A 108 3.54 9.11 8.96
C PRO A 108 3.32 8.64 10.40
N ILE A 109 4.39 8.22 11.08
CA ILE A 109 4.31 7.90 12.52
C ILE A 109 4.19 9.14 13.42
N THR A 110 4.41 10.34 12.88
CA THR A 110 4.35 11.61 13.60
C THR A 110 2.93 12.13 13.84
N PHE A 111 1.89 11.43 13.39
CA PHE A 111 0.50 11.79 13.68
C PHE A 111 0.10 11.60 15.16
N SER A 112 0.92 10.92 15.96
CA SER A 112 0.66 10.67 17.38
C SER A 112 0.27 11.94 18.16
N SER A 113 0.99 13.05 17.96
CA SER A 113 0.72 14.31 18.66
C SER A 113 -0.58 14.99 18.19
N ILE A 114 -0.92 14.88 16.90
CA ILE A 114 -2.17 15.40 16.35
C ILE A 114 -3.35 14.63 16.95
N VAL A 115 -3.27 13.29 16.89
CA VAL A 115 -4.30 12.41 17.45
C VAL A 115 -4.48 12.66 18.94
N LYS A 116 -3.38 12.74 19.70
CA LYS A 116 -3.42 13.03 21.15
C LYS A 116 -4.14 14.34 21.44
N LYS A 117 -3.81 15.40 20.71
CA LYS A 117 -4.42 16.73 20.91
C LYS A 117 -5.92 16.70 20.57
N ILE A 118 -6.31 16.16 19.44
CA ILE A 118 -7.73 16.08 19.03
C ILE A 118 -8.54 15.22 20.01
N LYS A 119 -7.97 14.10 20.49
CA LYS A 119 -8.62 13.28 21.53
C LYS A 119 -8.87 14.09 22.82
N GLN A 120 -7.91 14.91 23.24
CA GLN A 120 -8.04 15.74 24.45
C GLN A 120 -9.08 16.88 24.27
N GLU A 121 -9.14 17.48 23.10
CA GLU A 121 -10.02 18.62 22.81
C GLU A 121 -11.47 18.18 22.50
N HIS A 122 -11.66 17.01 21.88
CA HIS A 122 -12.97 16.57 21.38
C HIS A 122 -13.53 15.34 22.11
N GLY A 123 -12.75 14.66 22.96
CA GLY A 123 -13.13 13.36 23.53
C GLY A 123 -13.19 12.23 22.50
N ALA A 124 -12.61 12.43 21.32
CA ALA A 124 -12.67 11.50 20.21
C ALA A 124 -11.97 10.17 20.50
N ARG A 125 -12.48 9.07 19.96
CA ARG A 125 -11.77 7.80 19.89
C ARG A 125 -10.92 7.74 18.61
N SER A 126 -10.03 6.77 18.50
CA SER A 126 -9.08 6.70 17.38
C SER A 126 -8.86 5.29 16.88
N TYR A 127 -8.73 5.14 15.54
CA TYR A 127 -8.39 3.89 14.88
C TYR A 127 -7.20 4.11 13.95
N LEU A 128 -6.11 3.39 14.19
CA LEU A 128 -4.91 3.38 13.37
C LEU A 128 -4.98 2.27 12.32
N MET A 129 -4.96 2.63 11.05
CA MET A 129 -4.72 1.69 9.96
C MET A 129 -3.20 1.55 9.75
N LEU A 130 -2.59 0.52 10.35
CA LEU A 130 -1.15 0.27 10.30
C LEU A 130 -0.78 -0.38 8.96
N LYS A 131 -0.35 0.44 8.00
CA LYS A 131 -0.01 -0.01 6.65
C LYS A 131 1.49 -0.27 6.47
N ASP A 132 2.33 0.39 7.26
CA ASP A 132 3.78 0.24 7.29
C ASP A 132 4.28 0.19 8.74
N ILE A 133 5.23 -0.70 9.01
CA ILE A 133 5.93 -0.80 10.30
C ILE A 133 7.26 -0.07 10.17
N PHE A 134 7.22 1.24 10.38
CA PHE A 134 8.38 2.12 10.36
C PHE A 134 8.78 2.48 11.82
N PRO A 135 10.09 2.47 12.19
CA PRO A 135 11.26 2.54 11.31
C PRO A 135 11.84 1.20 10.87
N GLN A 136 11.30 0.06 11.31
CA GLN A 136 11.92 -1.23 11.07
C GLN A 136 12.06 -1.54 9.56
N ASN A 137 11.05 -1.26 8.75
CA ASN A 137 11.12 -1.44 7.29
C ASN A 137 12.31 -0.71 6.66
N ALA A 138 12.60 0.52 7.11
CA ALA A 138 13.72 1.31 6.59
C ALA A 138 15.09 0.83 7.10
N LEU A 139 15.14 0.26 8.30
CA LEU A 139 16.32 -0.35 8.88
C LEU A 139 16.72 -1.62 8.13
N ASP A 140 15.76 -2.49 7.87
CA ASP A 140 15.96 -3.80 7.24
C ASP A 140 16.63 -3.66 5.86
N ILE A 141 16.18 -2.73 5.05
CA ILE A 141 16.70 -2.52 3.68
C ILE A 141 17.81 -1.46 3.61
N GLY A 142 18.32 -0.99 4.75
CA GLY A 142 19.43 -0.05 4.82
C GLY A 142 19.14 1.36 4.31
N LEU A 143 17.87 1.80 4.33
CA LEU A 143 17.48 3.19 4.05
C LEU A 143 17.76 4.11 5.25
N LEU A 144 17.73 3.56 6.44
CA LEU A 144 18.03 4.24 7.69
C LEU A 144 19.20 3.52 8.36
N PRO A 145 20.40 4.16 8.49
CA PRO A 145 21.51 3.56 9.19
C PRO A 145 21.25 3.41 10.69
N SER A 146 21.73 2.32 11.30
CA SER A 146 21.58 2.04 12.74
C SER A 146 22.85 2.30 13.57
N TRP A 147 23.84 3.00 13.01
CA TRP A 147 25.15 3.26 13.62
C TRP A 147 25.46 4.75 13.75
N GLY A 148 26.45 5.10 14.60
CA GLY A 148 26.91 6.48 14.80
C GLY A 148 25.79 7.43 15.25
N PRO A 149 25.76 8.68 14.76
CA PRO A 149 24.77 9.70 15.14
C PRO A 149 23.34 9.32 14.72
N TRP A 150 23.19 8.42 13.74
CA TRP A 150 21.88 7.93 13.28
C TRP A 150 21.12 7.15 14.36
N LYS A 151 21.83 6.59 15.38
CA LYS A 151 21.18 5.92 16.52
C LYS A 151 20.18 6.82 17.25
N LEU A 152 20.49 8.10 17.41
CA LEU A 152 19.57 9.07 18.04
C LEU A 152 18.31 9.27 17.19
N LEU A 153 18.47 9.37 15.87
CA LEU A 153 17.34 9.50 14.96
C LEU A 153 16.48 8.24 14.96
N VAL A 154 17.09 7.05 14.92
CA VAL A 154 16.37 5.77 15.03
C VAL A 154 15.61 5.68 16.35
N SER A 155 16.24 6.05 17.47
CA SER A 155 15.60 6.08 18.78
C SER A 155 14.40 7.03 18.82
N TRP A 156 14.53 8.20 18.20
CA TRP A 156 13.44 9.16 18.09
C TRP A 156 12.27 8.59 17.25
N PHE A 157 12.55 7.94 16.10
CA PHE A 157 11.51 7.28 15.31
C PHE A 157 10.83 6.15 16.08
N LYS A 158 11.57 5.31 16.78
CA LYS A 158 11.00 4.25 17.65
C LYS A 158 10.13 4.82 18.77
N HIS A 159 10.53 5.98 19.31
CA HIS A 159 9.69 6.68 20.29
C HIS A 159 8.38 7.18 19.65
N GLN A 160 8.44 7.81 18.46
CA GLN A 160 7.24 8.26 17.74
C GLN A 160 6.30 7.10 17.40
N GLU A 161 6.84 5.98 16.92
CA GLU A 161 6.09 4.76 16.68
C GLU A 161 5.38 4.27 17.97
N ARG A 162 6.11 4.20 19.06
CA ARG A 162 5.56 3.80 20.36
C ARG A 162 4.43 4.71 20.83
N GLU A 163 4.60 6.01 20.70
CA GLU A 163 3.55 6.98 21.06
C GLU A 163 2.34 6.89 20.13
N LEU A 164 2.55 6.59 18.85
CA LEU A 164 1.46 6.34 17.91
C LEU A 164 0.61 5.15 18.33
N TYR A 165 1.24 4.03 18.71
CA TYR A 165 0.54 2.83 19.19
C TYR A 165 -0.19 3.06 20.52
N LYS A 166 0.41 3.83 21.43
CA LYS A 166 -0.22 4.16 22.71
C LYS A 166 -1.46 5.04 22.57
N VAL A 167 -1.39 6.05 21.72
CA VAL A 167 -2.49 7.01 21.55
C VAL A 167 -3.69 6.41 20.81
N SER A 168 -3.46 5.38 19.97
CA SER A 168 -4.52 4.68 19.23
C SER A 168 -5.39 3.87 20.19
N ASP A 169 -6.71 3.91 20.05
CA ASP A 169 -7.61 3.04 20.80
C ASP A 169 -7.66 1.65 20.18
N PHE A 170 -7.64 1.57 18.83
CA PHE A 170 -7.54 0.33 18.07
C PHE A 170 -6.51 0.47 16.94
N ILE A 171 -5.93 -0.68 16.54
CA ILE A 171 -4.89 -0.77 15.52
C ILE A 171 -5.23 -1.91 14.57
N GLY A 172 -5.44 -1.59 13.31
CA GLY A 172 -5.67 -2.56 12.24
C GLY A 172 -4.38 -2.85 11.47
N GLY A 173 -3.84 -4.06 11.59
CA GLY A 173 -2.70 -4.55 10.83
C GLY A 173 -3.11 -5.15 9.48
N MET A 174 -2.17 -5.28 8.55
CA MET A 174 -2.43 -5.70 7.17
C MET A 174 -2.75 -7.19 7.02
N SER A 175 -2.24 -8.04 7.93
CA SER A 175 -2.39 -9.48 7.86
C SER A 175 -2.24 -10.12 9.24
N PRO A 176 -2.57 -11.41 9.42
CA PRO A 176 -2.35 -12.12 10.68
C PRO A 176 -0.91 -12.07 11.18
N LYS A 177 0.10 -12.29 10.33
CA LYS A 177 1.51 -12.18 10.75
C LYS A 177 1.90 -10.75 11.11
N ASN A 178 1.32 -9.74 10.43
CA ASN A 178 1.54 -8.34 10.76
C ASN A 178 1.04 -8.01 12.17
N VAL A 179 -0.14 -8.50 12.54
CA VAL A 179 -0.71 -8.39 13.89
C VAL A 179 0.15 -9.12 14.92
N ALA A 180 0.53 -10.37 14.64
CA ALA A 180 1.37 -11.18 15.53
C ALA A 180 2.74 -10.50 15.78
N TYR A 181 3.39 -10.00 14.72
CA TYR A 181 4.64 -9.24 14.82
C TYR A 181 4.49 -8.01 15.71
N LEU A 182 3.43 -7.23 15.50
CA LEU A 182 3.18 -6.02 16.29
C LEU A 182 3.07 -6.33 17.78
N LEU A 183 2.29 -7.35 18.14
CA LEU A 183 2.08 -7.77 19.53
C LEU A 183 3.35 -8.38 20.16
N GLU A 184 4.10 -9.18 19.41
CA GLU A 184 5.37 -9.75 19.89
C GLU A 184 6.40 -8.67 20.23
N LYS A 185 6.56 -7.70 19.32
CA LYS A 185 7.56 -6.61 19.48
C LYS A 185 7.13 -5.53 20.46
N ASN A 186 5.82 -5.42 20.75
CA ASN A 186 5.26 -4.35 21.57
C ASN A 186 4.36 -4.91 22.68
N ARG A 187 4.91 -5.72 23.59
CA ARG A 187 4.20 -6.41 24.67
C ARG A 187 3.38 -5.50 25.60
N TYR A 188 3.54 -4.19 25.50
CA TYR A 188 2.73 -3.20 26.23
C TYR A 188 1.39 -2.92 25.54
N ILE A 189 1.15 -3.42 24.33
CA ILE A 189 -0.12 -3.28 23.62
C ILE A 189 -1.03 -4.45 23.99
N PRO A 190 -2.23 -4.20 24.52
CA PRO A 190 -3.21 -5.26 24.77
C PRO A 190 -3.64 -5.96 23.48
N ASN A 191 -3.85 -7.27 23.52
CA ASN A 191 -4.21 -8.07 22.35
C ASN A 191 -5.53 -7.62 21.73
N GLU A 192 -6.52 -7.26 22.55
CA GLU A 192 -7.84 -6.78 22.13
C GLU A 192 -7.82 -5.45 21.39
N LYS A 193 -6.70 -4.75 21.45
CA LYS A 193 -6.50 -3.48 20.77
C LYS A 193 -6.08 -3.65 19.30
N VAL A 194 -5.61 -4.84 18.92
CA VAL A 194 -5.00 -5.10 17.60
C VAL A 194 -5.79 -6.15 16.85
N GLU A 195 -6.10 -5.87 15.60
CA GLU A 195 -6.85 -6.77 14.74
C GLU A 195 -6.36 -6.72 13.29
N VAL A 196 -6.83 -7.66 12.46
CA VAL A 196 -6.55 -7.65 11.02
C VAL A 196 -7.52 -6.68 10.33
N CYS A 197 -6.96 -5.65 9.69
CA CYS A 197 -7.70 -4.67 8.89
C CYS A 197 -6.86 -4.30 7.66
N PRO A 198 -6.89 -5.11 6.61
CA PRO A 198 -6.06 -4.92 5.41
C PRO A 198 -6.47 -3.70 4.59
N ASN A 199 -5.69 -3.38 3.56
CA ASN A 199 -6.13 -2.48 2.52
C ASN A 199 -7.32 -3.10 1.77
N SER A 200 -8.25 -2.25 1.34
CA SER A 200 -9.48 -2.68 0.69
C SER A 200 -9.91 -1.71 -0.39
N ILE A 201 -10.72 -2.20 -1.31
CA ILE A 201 -11.29 -1.41 -2.41
C ILE A 201 -12.79 -1.68 -2.52
N THR A 202 -13.49 -0.84 -3.27
CA THR A 202 -14.79 -1.18 -3.84
C THR A 202 -14.54 -1.91 -5.15
N PRO A 203 -14.73 -3.23 -5.23
CA PRO A 203 -14.49 -3.97 -6.46
C PRO A 203 -15.44 -3.53 -7.57
N VAL A 204 -14.96 -3.46 -8.81
CA VAL A 204 -15.87 -3.34 -9.97
C VAL A 204 -16.69 -4.61 -10.12
N GLU A 205 -17.89 -4.50 -10.73
CA GLU A 205 -18.72 -5.67 -11.02
C GLU A 205 -17.98 -6.67 -11.91
N LYS A 206 -18.22 -7.97 -11.68
CA LYS A 206 -17.50 -9.05 -12.41
C LYS A 206 -17.73 -8.97 -13.91
N GLU A 207 -18.95 -8.64 -14.32
CA GLU A 207 -19.35 -8.49 -15.71
C GLU A 207 -18.66 -7.31 -16.41
N ALA A 208 -18.20 -6.33 -15.64
CA ALA A 208 -17.44 -5.18 -16.14
C ALA A 208 -15.93 -5.47 -16.30
N VAL A 209 -15.46 -6.65 -15.87
CA VAL A 209 -14.06 -7.04 -16.04
C VAL A 209 -13.84 -7.58 -17.45
N ASN A 210 -13.47 -6.68 -18.36
CA ASN A 210 -13.10 -7.07 -19.72
C ASN A 210 -11.68 -7.65 -19.73
N ARG A 211 -11.56 -8.93 -19.37
CA ARG A 211 -10.29 -9.65 -19.38
C ARG A 211 -10.08 -10.33 -20.72
N LYS A 212 -8.89 -10.17 -21.28
CA LYS A 212 -8.45 -10.96 -22.44
C LYS A 212 -8.18 -12.39 -21.97
N GLU A 213 -8.86 -13.37 -22.56
CA GLU A 213 -8.53 -14.77 -22.33
C GLU A 213 -7.15 -15.08 -22.93
N HIS A 214 -6.37 -15.86 -22.20
CA HIS A 214 -5.11 -16.36 -22.72
C HIS A 214 -5.39 -17.34 -23.87
N VAL A 215 -4.77 -17.13 -25.00
CA VAL A 215 -4.91 -18.01 -26.17
C VAL A 215 -3.77 -19.02 -26.15
N SER A 216 -4.10 -20.31 -26.17
CA SER A 216 -3.13 -21.40 -26.35
C SER A 216 -2.13 -21.07 -27.44
N GLN A 217 -0.83 -21.24 -27.17
CA GLN A 217 0.31 -20.91 -28.03
C GLN A 217 0.75 -19.45 -28.04
N GLN A 218 0.14 -18.53 -27.27
CA GLN A 218 0.70 -17.21 -27.05
C GLN A 218 1.65 -17.25 -25.83
N PRO A 219 2.69 -16.38 -25.79
CA PRO A 219 3.54 -16.28 -24.62
C PRO A 219 2.76 -15.83 -23.39
N LEU A 220 2.99 -16.50 -22.25
CA LEU A 220 2.37 -16.15 -20.99
C LEU A 220 2.89 -14.76 -20.53
N THR A 221 1.99 -13.84 -20.22
CA THR A 221 2.33 -12.46 -19.91
C THR A 221 2.32 -12.20 -18.40
N PHE A 222 3.48 -11.88 -17.85
CA PHE A 222 3.71 -11.53 -16.46
C PHE A 222 3.78 -10.01 -16.30
N LEU A 223 3.01 -9.45 -15.37
CA LEU A 223 3.00 -8.01 -15.10
C LEU A 223 3.52 -7.71 -13.70
N TYR A 224 4.56 -6.90 -13.61
CA TYR A 224 4.88 -6.17 -12.40
C TYR A 224 4.38 -4.73 -12.51
N GLY A 225 3.53 -4.27 -11.58
CA GLY A 225 3.01 -2.92 -11.58
C GLY A 225 3.19 -2.18 -10.25
N GLY A 226 3.61 -0.92 -10.29
CA GLY A 226 3.66 -0.04 -9.14
C GLY A 226 5.01 0.61 -8.84
N ASN A 227 5.30 0.87 -7.55
CA ASN A 227 6.53 1.56 -7.16
C ASN A 227 7.78 0.71 -7.48
N LEU A 228 8.80 1.35 -8.05
CA LEU A 228 10.11 0.77 -8.36
C LEU A 228 11.15 1.39 -7.40
N GLY A 229 11.18 0.89 -6.18
CA GLY A 229 12.09 1.37 -5.13
C GLY A 229 12.74 0.21 -4.36
N LYS A 230 13.65 0.56 -3.45
CA LYS A 230 14.37 -0.43 -2.63
C LYS A 230 13.49 -1.50 -1.98
N PRO A 231 12.32 -1.18 -1.41
CA PRO A 231 11.47 -2.19 -0.78
C PRO A 231 11.05 -3.34 -1.71
N GLN A 232 11.14 -3.14 -3.00
CA GLN A 232 10.73 -4.10 -4.01
C GLN A 232 11.87 -5.02 -4.50
N GLY A 233 13.09 -4.85 -3.99
CA GLY A 233 14.22 -5.70 -4.38
C GLY A 233 14.51 -5.67 -5.88
N ILE A 234 14.58 -4.48 -6.48
CA ILE A 234 14.79 -4.31 -7.93
C ILE A 234 16.01 -5.07 -8.47
N PRO A 235 17.15 -5.18 -7.76
CA PRO A 235 18.24 -6.03 -8.23
C PRO A 235 17.82 -7.48 -8.47
N PHE A 236 17.07 -8.09 -7.55
CA PHE A 236 16.57 -9.44 -7.71
C PHE A 236 15.57 -9.56 -8.88
N LEU A 237 14.68 -8.59 -9.06
CA LEU A 237 13.80 -8.54 -10.24
C LEU A 237 14.63 -8.53 -11.53
N LEU A 238 15.70 -7.74 -11.61
CA LEU A 238 16.58 -7.67 -12.77
C LEU A 238 17.29 -9.01 -13.05
N ASP A 239 17.77 -9.70 -12.01
CA ASP A 239 18.39 -11.01 -12.15
C ASP A 239 17.40 -12.05 -12.70
N CYS A 240 16.14 -12.01 -12.21
CA CYS A 240 15.05 -12.84 -12.74
C CYS A 240 14.75 -12.54 -14.21
N LEU A 241 14.69 -11.25 -14.59
CA LEU A 241 14.48 -10.83 -15.97
C LEU A 241 15.64 -11.26 -16.87
N ALA A 242 16.89 -11.08 -16.41
CA ALA A 242 18.09 -11.44 -17.16
C ALA A 242 18.13 -12.93 -17.49
N SER A 243 17.77 -13.79 -16.54
CA SER A 243 17.74 -15.26 -16.75
C SER A 243 16.60 -15.73 -17.66
N ASN A 244 15.62 -14.86 -17.93
CA ASN A 244 14.46 -15.15 -18.79
C ASN A 244 14.46 -14.37 -20.11
N MET A 245 15.53 -13.62 -20.42
CA MET A 245 15.63 -12.90 -21.68
C MET A 245 15.50 -13.82 -22.89
N ASN A 246 14.81 -13.33 -23.92
CA ASN A 246 14.67 -13.97 -25.23
C ASN A 246 14.02 -15.38 -25.23
N LYS A 247 13.38 -15.79 -24.13
CA LYS A 247 12.52 -16.97 -24.14
C LYS A 247 11.19 -16.62 -24.82
N HIS A 248 10.71 -17.50 -25.71
CA HIS A 248 9.58 -17.20 -26.59
C HIS A 248 8.21 -17.52 -25.97
N ASP A 249 8.18 -18.33 -24.91
CA ASP A 249 6.99 -18.82 -24.21
C ASP A 249 6.47 -17.83 -23.14
N ARG A 250 7.21 -16.73 -22.89
CA ARG A 250 6.90 -15.76 -21.83
C ARG A 250 7.21 -14.32 -22.22
N ARG A 251 6.40 -13.41 -21.69
CA ARG A 251 6.59 -11.95 -21.80
C ARG A 251 6.54 -11.34 -20.40
N PHE A 252 7.43 -10.37 -20.14
CA PHE A 252 7.42 -9.59 -18.92
C PHE A 252 7.12 -8.14 -19.21
N ILE A 253 6.15 -7.57 -18.48
CA ILE A 253 5.83 -6.15 -18.53
C ILE A 253 6.12 -5.57 -17.14
N ILE A 254 6.99 -4.56 -17.10
CA ILE A 254 7.30 -3.82 -15.89
C ILE A 254 6.70 -2.43 -16.04
N CYS A 255 5.68 -2.11 -15.24
CA CYS A 255 4.99 -0.82 -15.31
C CYS A 255 5.13 -0.08 -13.97
N GLY A 256 5.77 1.09 -13.95
CA GLY A 256 5.87 1.84 -12.72
C GLY A 256 6.91 2.96 -12.71
N THR A 257 6.93 3.66 -11.58
CA THR A 257 7.88 4.73 -11.30
C THR A 257 8.51 4.52 -9.92
N GLY A 258 9.68 5.09 -9.69
CA GLY A 258 10.33 4.99 -8.37
C GLY A 258 11.79 5.39 -8.40
N THR A 259 12.43 5.34 -7.24
CA THR A 259 13.83 5.76 -7.07
C THR A 259 14.82 4.85 -7.78
N GLU A 260 14.44 3.62 -8.09
CA GLU A 260 15.26 2.60 -8.74
C GLU A 260 14.79 2.27 -10.18
N ALA A 261 13.82 3.02 -10.72
CA ALA A 261 13.32 2.83 -12.10
C ALA A 261 14.45 2.95 -13.15
N HIS A 262 15.46 3.76 -12.88
CA HIS A 262 16.61 3.94 -13.77
C HIS A 262 17.40 2.65 -14.00
N PHE A 263 17.42 1.72 -13.04
CA PHE A 263 18.06 0.41 -13.24
C PHE A 263 17.32 -0.42 -14.29
N ILE A 264 15.97 -0.37 -14.30
CA ILE A 264 15.16 -1.05 -15.33
C ILE A 264 15.43 -0.42 -16.69
N THR A 265 15.42 0.92 -16.78
CA THR A 265 15.73 1.62 -18.03
C THR A 265 17.11 1.22 -18.59
N SER A 266 18.16 1.28 -17.74
CA SER A 266 19.51 0.91 -18.16
C SER A 266 19.62 -0.56 -18.58
N PHE A 267 18.88 -1.46 -17.90
CA PHE A 267 18.82 -2.87 -18.27
C PHE A 267 18.22 -3.07 -19.67
N ILE A 268 17.09 -2.43 -19.96
CA ILE A 268 16.43 -2.51 -21.28
C ILE A 268 17.32 -1.93 -22.37
N GLU A 269 17.92 -0.75 -22.15
CA GLU A 269 18.81 -0.10 -23.13
C GLU A 269 20.03 -0.95 -23.45
N LYS A 270 20.63 -1.58 -22.43
CA LYS A 270 21.82 -2.39 -22.56
C LYS A 270 21.58 -3.73 -23.28
N HIS A 271 20.49 -4.40 -22.95
CA HIS A 271 20.27 -5.79 -23.36
C HIS A 271 19.26 -5.94 -24.50
N GLN A 272 18.40 -4.93 -24.75
CA GLN A 272 17.37 -4.91 -25.79
C GLN A 272 16.56 -6.22 -25.88
N PRO A 273 16.03 -6.76 -24.75
CA PRO A 273 15.36 -8.02 -24.75
C PRO A 273 14.05 -7.96 -25.55
N ASN A 274 13.76 -9.00 -26.34
CA ASN A 274 12.57 -9.03 -27.21
C ASN A 274 11.27 -9.37 -26.45
N ASN A 275 11.36 -9.92 -25.25
CA ASN A 275 10.23 -10.38 -24.45
C ASN A 275 10.05 -9.61 -23.13
N ILE A 276 10.75 -8.49 -22.92
CA ILE A 276 10.65 -7.67 -21.72
C ILE A 276 10.36 -6.21 -22.10
N THR A 277 9.28 -5.66 -21.56
CA THR A 277 8.86 -4.27 -21.82
C THR A 277 8.84 -3.46 -20.53
N PHE A 278 9.37 -2.24 -20.56
CA PHE A 278 9.26 -1.28 -19.47
C PHE A 278 8.36 -0.10 -19.87
N ILE A 279 7.38 0.19 -18.99
CA ILE A 279 6.46 1.31 -19.13
C ILE A 279 6.66 2.23 -17.90
N PRO A 280 7.13 3.47 -18.08
CA PRO A 280 7.47 4.36 -16.96
C PRO A 280 6.23 5.01 -16.31
N GLY A 281 5.30 4.18 -15.84
CA GLY A 281 4.04 4.58 -15.21
C GLY A 281 2.93 4.87 -16.21
N LEU A 282 1.70 4.66 -15.75
CA LEU A 282 0.47 4.92 -16.51
C LEU A 282 -0.54 5.65 -15.61
N PRO A 283 -1.49 6.41 -16.16
CA PRO A 283 -2.73 6.78 -15.48
C PRO A 283 -3.45 5.53 -14.96
N VAL A 284 -4.27 5.71 -13.91
CA VAL A 284 -4.91 4.57 -13.23
C VAL A 284 -5.75 3.73 -14.19
N ASP A 285 -6.56 4.38 -15.03
CA ASP A 285 -7.46 3.68 -15.95
C ASP A 285 -6.68 2.88 -16.99
N GLU A 286 -5.64 3.47 -17.60
CA GLU A 286 -4.75 2.77 -18.55
C GLU A 286 -3.98 1.61 -17.87
N TYR A 287 -3.59 1.79 -16.60
CA TYR A 287 -2.96 0.71 -15.84
C TYR A 287 -3.93 -0.44 -15.57
N GLU A 288 -5.18 -0.15 -15.24
CA GLU A 288 -6.22 -1.17 -15.04
C GLU A 288 -6.51 -1.95 -16.33
N GLU A 289 -6.50 -1.29 -17.48
CA GLU A 289 -6.61 -1.93 -18.79
C GLU A 289 -5.40 -2.83 -19.07
N LEU A 290 -4.19 -2.35 -18.78
CA LEU A 290 -2.97 -3.15 -18.91
C LEU A 290 -3.03 -4.40 -18.03
N VAL A 291 -3.46 -4.28 -16.78
CA VAL A 291 -3.63 -5.42 -15.86
C VAL A 291 -4.58 -6.46 -16.48
N ALA A 292 -5.71 -6.02 -17.03
CA ALA A 292 -6.71 -6.92 -17.61
C ALA A 292 -6.21 -7.70 -18.85
N GLN A 293 -5.13 -7.25 -19.48
CA GLN A 293 -4.50 -7.89 -20.65
C GLN A 293 -3.39 -8.89 -20.30
N CYS A 294 -3.03 -9.00 -19.02
CA CYS A 294 -1.95 -9.85 -18.53
C CYS A 294 -2.50 -11.15 -17.93
N ASP A 295 -1.66 -12.18 -17.86
CA ASP A 295 -2.05 -13.51 -17.38
C ASP A 295 -1.72 -13.69 -15.90
N ILE A 296 -0.58 -13.16 -15.43
CA ILE A 296 -0.10 -13.32 -14.05
C ILE A 296 0.42 -11.98 -13.53
N GLY A 297 -0.07 -11.57 -12.36
CA GLY A 297 0.44 -10.41 -11.63
C GLY A 297 1.63 -10.78 -10.75
N MET A 298 2.73 -10.03 -10.82
CA MET A 298 3.92 -10.27 -10.01
C MET A 298 4.00 -9.30 -8.83
N ILE A 299 4.45 -9.84 -7.69
CA ILE A 299 4.79 -9.05 -6.49
C ILE A 299 6.22 -9.36 -6.10
N PHE A 300 7.03 -8.32 -5.92
CA PHE A 300 8.39 -8.44 -5.44
C PHE A 300 8.58 -7.66 -4.15
N LEU A 301 9.24 -8.25 -3.17
CA LEU A 301 9.71 -7.62 -1.93
C LEU A 301 11.18 -7.98 -1.71
N ASP A 302 11.90 -7.05 -1.09
CA ASP A 302 13.31 -7.25 -0.72
C ASP A 302 13.43 -8.36 0.34
N HIS A 303 14.33 -9.32 0.11
CA HIS A 303 14.55 -10.48 0.99
C HIS A 303 15.01 -10.15 2.41
N ARG A 304 15.52 -8.92 2.62
CA ARG A 304 16.04 -8.46 3.92
C ARG A 304 14.97 -8.07 4.91
N PHE A 305 13.69 -7.95 4.50
CA PHE A 305 12.64 -7.61 5.43
C PHE A 305 12.50 -8.62 6.56
N THR A 306 12.50 -8.11 7.80
CA THR A 306 12.21 -8.87 9.02
C THR A 306 10.78 -8.64 9.50
N ILE A 307 10.08 -7.70 8.87
CA ILE A 307 8.68 -7.36 9.13
C ILE A 307 7.77 -7.99 8.07
N PRO A 308 6.56 -8.41 8.42
CA PRO A 308 5.61 -8.97 7.45
C PRO A 308 4.94 -7.85 6.62
N ASN A 309 5.49 -7.55 5.45
CA ASN A 309 4.90 -6.59 4.52
C ASN A 309 3.78 -7.24 3.70
N PHE A 310 2.72 -6.47 3.40
CA PHE A 310 1.61 -6.92 2.58
C PHE A 310 1.24 -5.86 1.50
N PRO A 311 1.89 -5.91 0.32
CA PRO A 311 1.70 -4.92 -0.74
C PRO A 311 0.27 -4.87 -1.28
N SER A 312 -0.33 -3.69 -1.32
CA SER A 312 -1.71 -3.48 -1.79
C SER A 312 -1.92 -3.66 -3.29
N ARG A 313 -0.83 -3.74 -4.09
CA ARG A 313 -0.95 -4.00 -5.54
C ARG A 313 -1.63 -5.33 -5.88
N ILE A 314 -1.61 -6.29 -4.95
CA ILE A 314 -2.34 -7.55 -5.09
C ILE A 314 -3.82 -7.32 -5.39
N LEU A 315 -4.42 -6.25 -4.86
CA LEU A 315 -5.85 -5.95 -5.04
C LEU A 315 -6.22 -5.71 -6.51
N SER A 316 -5.35 -5.03 -7.28
CA SER A 316 -5.58 -4.81 -8.72
C SER A 316 -5.59 -6.12 -9.51
N TYR A 317 -4.67 -7.03 -9.18
CA TYR A 317 -4.62 -8.34 -9.82
C TYR A 317 -5.85 -9.17 -9.48
N MET A 318 -6.19 -9.25 -8.20
CA MET A 318 -7.37 -9.98 -7.72
C MET A 318 -8.67 -9.43 -8.32
N GLU A 319 -8.79 -8.10 -8.44
CA GLU A 319 -9.96 -7.45 -9.03
C GLU A 319 -10.16 -7.85 -10.50
N LYS A 320 -9.06 -7.96 -11.25
CA LYS A 320 -9.09 -8.37 -12.67
C LYS A 320 -9.06 -9.89 -12.86
N THR A 321 -9.32 -10.68 -11.80
CA THR A 321 -9.33 -12.15 -11.86
C THR A 321 -8.00 -12.74 -12.36
N ILE A 322 -6.86 -12.13 -11.96
CA ILE A 322 -5.53 -12.55 -12.38
C ILE A 322 -4.83 -13.22 -11.20
N PRO A 323 -4.30 -14.46 -11.38
CA PRO A 323 -3.49 -15.11 -10.36
C PRO A 323 -2.18 -14.37 -10.10
N VAL A 324 -1.59 -14.61 -8.94
CA VAL A 324 -0.43 -13.85 -8.43
C VAL A 324 0.79 -14.76 -8.30
N LEU A 325 1.94 -14.31 -8.81
CA LEU A 325 3.26 -14.83 -8.46
C LEU A 325 3.92 -13.88 -7.46
N ALA A 326 4.02 -14.29 -6.21
CA ALA A 326 4.65 -13.50 -5.16
C ALA A 326 6.09 -13.97 -4.91
N CYS A 327 7.04 -13.04 -5.07
CA CYS A 327 8.46 -13.22 -4.78
C CYS A 327 8.79 -12.35 -3.56
N THR A 328 8.71 -12.94 -2.36
CA THR A 328 8.79 -12.17 -1.12
C THR A 328 9.73 -12.83 -0.11
N ASP A 329 10.06 -12.08 0.93
CA ASP A 329 10.73 -12.63 2.11
C ASP A 329 9.83 -13.64 2.85
N PRO A 330 10.39 -14.56 3.67
CA PRO A 330 9.62 -15.57 4.38
C PRO A 330 8.89 -15.03 5.63
N ASN A 331 9.13 -13.77 6.02
CA ASN A 331 8.51 -13.20 7.22
C ASN A 331 7.07 -12.75 6.97
N THR A 332 6.71 -12.42 5.72
CA THR A 332 5.33 -12.15 5.35
C THR A 332 4.51 -13.44 5.23
N ASP A 333 3.21 -13.36 5.53
CA ASP A 333 2.25 -14.44 5.32
C ASP A 333 1.60 -14.42 3.91
N MET A 334 2.07 -13.54 3.05
CA MET A 334 1.52 -13.41 1.69
C MET A 334 1.61 -14.71 0.90
N GLY A 335 2.77 -15.37 0.93
CA GLY A 335 2.97 -16.65 0.24
C GLY A 335 2.04 -17.74 0.75
N GLU A 336 1.87 -17.84 2.07
CA GLU A 336 0.95 -18.80 2.70
C GLU A 336 -0.50 -18.54 2.30
N ILE A 337 -0.94 -17.27 2.37
CA ILE A 337 -2.30 -16.87 2.01
C ILE A 337 -2.60 -17.18 0.55
N ILE A 338 -1.68 -16.84 -0.36
CA ILE A 338 -1.81 -17.07 -1.81
C ILE A 338 -1.94 -18.58 -2.12
N SER A 339 -1.01 -19.37 -1.60
CA SER A 339 -0.93 -20.80 -1.90
C SER A 339 -2.08 -21.58 -1.28
N LYS A 340 -2.41 -21.32 -0.01
CA LYS A 340 -3.50 -21.99 0.71
C LYS A 340 -4.87 -21.75 0.06
N ASN A 341 -5.09 -20.56 -0.47
CA ASN A 341 -6.35 -20.20 -1.12
C ASN A 341 -6.32 -20.40 -2.66
N LYS A 342 -5.27 -20.99 -3.18
CA LYS A 342 -5.13 -21.38 -4.61
C LYS A 342 -5.44 -20.23 -5.57
N PHE A 343 -4.90 -19.04 -5.28
CA PHE A 343 -5.01 -17.90 -6.17
C PHE A 343 -3.68 -17.38 -6.70
N GLY A 344 -2.62 -18.20 -6.58
CA GLY A 344 -1.31 -17.91 -7.11
C GLY A 344 -0.22 -18.79 -6.51
N TRP A 345 1.02 -18.38 -6.69
CA TRP A 345 2.23 -19.10 -6.32
C TRP A 345 3.19 -18.17 -5.55
N TRP A 346 4.10 -18.80 -4.83
CA TRP A 346 5.09 -18.10 -4.04
C TRP A 346 6.48 -18.69 -4.27
N VAL A 347 7.47 -17.81 -4.36
CA VAL A 347 8.90 -18.11 -4.31
C VAL A 347 9.56 -17.17 -3.30
N GLU A 348 10.58 -17.67 -2.62
CA GLU A 348 11.39 -16.83 -1.74
C GLU A 348 12.21 -15.86 -2.57
N SER A 349 12.20 -14.58 -2.17
CA SER A 349 12.98 -13.54 -2.84
C SER A 349 14.49 -13.80 -2.69
N ASN A 350 15.26 -13.31 -3.66
CA ASN A 350 16.70 -13.53 -3.81
C ASN A 350 17.09 -14.96 -4.23
N ASN A 351 16.14 -15.73 -4.77
CA ASN A 351 16.38 -17.08 -5.31
C ASN A 351 15.93 -17.16 -6.78
N VAL A 352 16.84 -16.83 -7.69
CA VAL A 352 16.60 -16.78 -9.15
C VAL A 352 16.25 -18.17 -9.70
N ASP A 353 16.90 -19.22 -9.20
CA ASP A 353 16.63 -20.60 -9.67
C ASP A 353 15.21 -21.03 -9.34
N SER A 354 14.75 -20.78 -8.11
CA SER A 354 13.36 -21.05 -7.72
C SER A 354 12.37 -20.24 -8.54
N PHE A 355 12.68 -18.98 -8.84
CA PHE A 355 11.86 -18.16 -9.74
C PHE A 355 11.78 -18.76 -11.13
N ASN A 356 12.90 -19.17 -11.72
CA ASN A 356 12.94 -19.77 -13.05
C ASN A 356 12.15 -21.09 -13.12
N ILE A 357 12.35 -21.99 -12.15
CA ILE A 357 11.59 -23.24 -12.05
C ILE A 357 10.09 -22.95 -11.97
N MET A 358 9.69 -21.98 -11.17
CA MET A 358 8.29 -21.58 -11.06
C MET A 358 7.75 -21.04 -12.38
N VAL A 359 8.43 -20.10 -13.01
CA VAL A 359 7.99 -19.51 -14.30
C VAL A 359 7.95 -20.57 -15.40
N ASP A 360 8.91 -21.48 -15.47
CA ASP A 360 8.89 -22.59 -16.42
C ASP A 360 7.68 -23.51 -16.18
N SER A 361 7.32 -23.79 -14.94
CA SER A 361 6.10 -24.53 -14.58
C SER A 361 4.83 -23.79 -15.00
N LEU A 362 4.77 -22.48 -14.77
CA LEU A 362 3.62 -21.65 -15.09
C LEU A 362 3.36 -21.54 -16.59
N CYS A 363 4.41 -21.49 -17.41
CA CYS A 363 4.30 -21.46 -18.86
C CYS A 363 3.73 -22.78 -19.45
N ASN A 364 3.73 -23.86 -18.67
CA ASN A 364 3.14 -25.16 -19.06
C ASN A 364 1.73 -25.38 -18.48
N LEU A 365 1.14 -24.41 -17.77
CA LEU A 365 -0.22 -24.55 -17.25
C LEU A 365 -1.26 -24.39 -18.35
N ASP A 366 -2.34 -25.17 -18.20
CA ASP A 366 -3.52 -25.00 -19.04
C ASP A 366 -4.33 -23.75 -18.65
N GLN A 367 -5.13 -23.28 -19.58
CA GLN A 367 -5.98 -22.10 -19.43
C GLN A 367 -7.02 -22.27 -18.31
N GLU A 368 -7.54 -23.46 -18.12
CA GLU A 368 -8.54 -23.77 -17.11
C GLU A 368 -7.97 -23.54 -15.70
N THR A 369 -6.76 -24.04 -15.46
CA THR A 369 -6.03 -23.83 -14.19
C THR A 369 -5.76 -22.35 -13.94
N LEU A 370 -5.26 -21.60 -14.93
CA LEU A 370 -5.02 -20.16 -14.80
C LEU A 370 -6.32 -19.39 -14.47
N SER A 371 -7.41 -19.73 -15.15
CA SER A 371 -8.72 -19.12 -14.93
C SER A 371 -9.27 -19.46 -13.54
N LEU A 372 -9.12 -20.71 -13.09
CA LEU A 372 -9.55 -21.13 -11.74
C LEU A 372 -8.81 -20.35 -10.65
N PHE A 373 -7.49 -20.19 -10.78
CA PHE A 373 -6.69 -19.43 -9.82
C PHE A 373 -7.05 -17.94 -9.83
N GLY A 374 -7.33 -17.36 -10.99
CA GLY A 374 -7.83 -16.01 -11.12
C GLY A 374 -9.19 -15.82 -10.46
N MET A 375 -10.14 -16.74 -10.65
CA MET A 375 -11.44 -16.73 -9.97
C MET A 375 -11.29 -16.84 -8.45
N ASN A 376 -10.39 -17.67 -7.96
CA ASN A 376 -10.09 -17.78 -6.54
C ASN A 376 -9.53 -16.47 -5.99
N ALA A 377 -8.67 -15.77 -6.75
CA ALA A 377 -8.15 -14.46 -6.40
C ALA A 377 -9.31 -13.45 -6.21
N ARG A 378 -10.21 -13.38 -7.17
CA ARG A 378 -11.38 -12.50 -7.11
C ARG A 378 -12.31 -12.85 -5.94
N ASN A 379 -12.61 -14.10 -5.73
CA ASN A 379 -13.46 -14.54 -4.61
C ASN A 379 -12.83 -14.19 -3.25
N TYR A 380 -11.51 -14.34 -3.14
CA TYR A 380 -10.80 -13.96 -1.92
C TYR A 380 -10.82 -12.45 -1.66
N LEU A 381 -10.66 -11.63 -2.70
CA LEU A 381 -10.81 -10.17 -2.62
C LEU A 381 -12.20 -9.79 -2.12
N GLU A 382 -13.26 -10.33 -2.73
CA GLU A 382 -14.64 -10.02 -2.36
C GLU A 382 -14.99 -10.39 -0.92
N LYS A 383 -14.36 -11.45 -0.42
CA LYS A 383 -14.57 -11.91 0.96
C LYS A 383 -13.78 -11.13 2.00
N HIS A 384 -12.55 -10.70 1.68
CA HIS A 384 -11.59 -10.22 2.67
C HIS A 384 -11.10 -8.78 2.47
N TYR A 385 -11.16 -8.25 1.24
CA TYR A 385 -10.51 -6.99 0.89
C TYR A 385 -11.46 -5.94 0.33
N THR A 386 -12.73 -5.97 0.77
CA THR A 386 -13.72 -4.96 0.39
C THR A 386 -13.80 -3.83 1.42
N VAL A 387 -14.19 -2.62 0.97
CA VAL A 387 -14.43 -1.49 1.88
C VAL A 387 -15.54 -1.79 2.89
N VAL A 388 -16.50 -2.66 2.53
CA VAL A 388 -17.55 -3.15 3.43
C VAL A 388 -16.94 -3.89 4.62
N SER A 389 -16.03 -4.83 4.34
CA SER A 389 -15.32 -5.59 5.38
C SER A 389 -14.49 -4.68 6.28
N THR A 390 -13.73 -3.74 5.69
CA THR A 390 -12.93 -2.78 6.45
C THR A 390 -13.81 -1.85 7.30
N TYR A 391 -14.90 -1.34 6.75
CA TYR A 391 -15.86 -0.51 7.49
C TYR A 391 -16.42 -1.27 8.70
N ASN A 392 -16.91 -2.49 8.50
CA ASN A 392 -17.45 -3.31 9.59
C ASN A 392 -16.40 -3.61 10.67
N THR A 393 -15.15 -3.90 10.26
CA THR A 393 -14.05 -4.12 11.18
C THR A 393 -13.78 -2.89 12.04
N ILE A 394 -13.76 -1.70 11.45
CA ILE A 394 -13.52 -0.46 12.18
C ILE A 394 -14.73 -0.13 13.06
N MET A 395 -15.91 -0.10 12.47
CA MET A 395 -17.11 0.49 13.11
C MET A 395 -17.68 -0.34 14.26
N LYS A 396 -17.44 -1.66 14.31
CA LYS A 396 -17.87 -2.52 15.43
C LYS A 396 -17.38 -2.06 16.80
N HIS A 397 -16.34 -1.21 16.84
CA HIS A 397 -15.79 -0.65 18.09
C HIS A 397 -16.45 0.65 18.53
N PHE A 398 -17.23 1.28 17.66
CA PHE A 398 -17.70 2.67 17.85
C PHE A 398 -19.22 2.82 17.75
N VAL A 399 -19.90 1.81 17.24
CA VAL A 399 -21.38 1.79 17.08
C VAL A 399 -21.99 0.78 18.04
#